data_27552d4d8c056b4dcc46993ce227593d
#
_entry.id   27552d4d8c056b4dcc46993ce227593d
#
_cell.length_a   1.000
_cell.length_b   1.000
_cell.length_c   1.000
_cell.angle_alpha   90.00
_cell.angle_beta   90.00
_cell.angle_gamma   90.00
#
_symmetry.space_group_name_H-M   'P 1'
#
loop_
_entity.id
_entity.type
_entity.pdbx_description
1 polymer ?
#
loop_
_entity_poly.entity_id
_entity_poly.type
_entity_poly.pdbx_seq_one_letter_code
_entity_poly.pdbx_strand_id
1 'polypeptide(L)'
;DIINCNDWQTALVPVYYNLMFASRPFYENIKTVFTIHNIQYQGRYGREILEYVLGIDDAHFRSGFMAMDGDVNLMKAAIVASTAVTTVSPTYANEIQTEYYGYRLDSVLRMNSYKLHGILNGINMDAFNPETDSKIFKNYGPNNPQDKLVNKTELLKLCGLEGDANTPVIGIVTRFVDQKGLDLVEAVLPDILADDVRLIVLGTGDYRYEQMFIEAKRRWPDKVSASIMFSGDLANRIYAGADMFLMPSKFEPCGLAQMIALRYGTIPIVRETGGLR
;
A
#
# COMPACT_ATOMS: atom_id res chain seq x y z
N ASP A 1 9.10 3.31 -28.81
CA ASP A 1 8.00 2.77 -28.00
C ASP A 1 8.48 2.36 -26.61
N ILE A 2 7.58 2.38 -25.61
CA ILE A 2 7.87 2.01 -24.24
C ILE A 2 6.85 0.94 -23.81
N ILE A 3 7.35 -0.14 -23.19
CA ILE A 3 6.52 -1.15 -22.53
C ILE A 3 6.66 -0.91 -21.02
N ASN A 4 5.55 -0.55 -20.35
CA ASN A 4 5.51 -0.39 -18.91
C ASN A 4 4.94 -1.66 -18.25
N CYS A 5 5.73 -2.23 -17.34
CA CYS A 5 5.44 -3.47 -16.64
C CYS A 5 5.29 -3.19 -15.13
N ASN A 6 4.33 -3.81 -14.48
CA ASN A 6 4.02 -3.55 -13.08
C ASN A 6 4.07 -4.84 -12.26
N ASP A 7 4.90 -4.88 -11.23
CA ASP A 7 5.11 -6.00 -10.31
C ASP A 7 5.47 -7.33 -10.98
N TRP A 8 5.68 -8.37 -10.15
CA TRP A 8 6.15 -9.66 -10.60
C TRP A 8 5.24 -10.34 -11.63
N GLN A 9 3.94 -10.04 -11.64
CA GLN A 9 2.97 -10.62 -12.59
C GLN A 9 3.29 -10.27 -14.04
N THR A 10 3.93 -9.14 -14.29
CA THR A 10 4.36 -8.71 -15.62
C THR A 10 5.87 -8.82 -15.84
N ALA A 11 6.60 -9.37 -14.87
CA ALA A 11 8.06 -9.45 -14.87
C ALA A 11 8.63 -10.21 -16.09
N LEU A 12 7.91 -11.18 -16.62
CA LEU A 12 8.34 -11.94 -17.79
C LEU A 12 8.34 -11.13 -19.09
N VAL A 13 7.59 -10.03 -19.16
CA VAL A 13 7.56 -9.19 -20.38
C VAL A 13 8.93 -8.60 -20.70
N PRO A 14 9.63 -7.87 -19.81
CA PRO A 14 10.98 -7.40 -20.07
C PRO A 14 12.00 -8.52 -20.20
N VAL A 15 11.78 -9.66 -19.53
CA VAL A 15 12.65 -10.84 -19.66
C VAL A 15 12.56 -11.43 -21.07
N TYR A 16 11.39 -11.76 -21.57
CA TYR A 16 11.22 -12.28 -22.92
C TYR A 16 11.65 -11.28 -23.99
N TYR A 17 11.31 -10.00 -23.81
CA TYR A 17 11.79 -8.96 -24.70
C TYR A 17 13.32 -9.01 -24.82
N ASN A 18 14.02 -9.00 -23.69
CA ASN A 18 15.48 -9.01 -23.64
C ASN A 18 16.08 -10.29 -24.27
N LEU A 19 15.52 -11.46 -23.95
CA LEU A 19 16.06 -12.75 -24.37
C LEU A 19 15.74 -13.11 -25.82
N MET A 20 14.58 -12.68 -26.35
CA MET A 20 14.05 -13.24 -27.60
C MET A 20 13.78 -12.19 -28.69
N PHE A 21 13.56 -10.93 -28.34
CA PHE A 21 13.04 -9.92 -29.26
C PHE A 21 13.94 -8.71 -29.45
N ALA A 22 14.71 -8.30 -28.46
CA ALA A 22 15.48 -7.04 -28.46
C ALA A 22 16.46 -6.92 -29.66
N SER A 23 16.97 -8.04 -30.16
CA SER A 23 17.87 -8.08 -31.33
C SER A 23 17.18 -8.21 -32.69
N ARG A 24 15.84 -8.34 -32.69
CA ARG A 24 15.10 -8.52 -33.96
C ARG A 24 14.81 -7.15 -34.59
N PRO A 25 14.91 -7.02 -35.92
CA PRO A 25 14.44 -5.84 -36.63
C PRO A 25 13.02 -5.47 -36.21
N PHE A 26 12.72 -4.17 -36.11
CA PHE A 26 11.46 -3.62 -35.65
C PHE A 26 11.32 -3.50 -34.11
N TYR A 27 11.93 -4.41 -33.33
CA TYR A 27 11.83 -4.39 -31.84
C TYR A 27 13.01 -3.69 -31.15
N GLU A 28 14.11 -3.49 -31.82
CA GLU A 28 15.40 -2.99 -31.25
C GLU A 28 15.33 -1.64 -30.53
N ASN A 29 14.33 -0.82 -30.85
CA ASN A 29 14.17 0.52 -30.28
C ASN A 29 13.16 0.57 -29.13
N ILE A 30 12.56 -0.56 -28.73
CA ILE A 30 11.62 -0.58 -27.60
C ILE A 30 12.40 -0.48 -26.29
N LYS A 31 11.86 0.31 -25.35
CA LYS A 31 12.37 0.41 -24.00
C LYS A 31 11.37 -0.21 -23.02
N THR A 32 11.90 -0.81 -21.97
CA THR A 32 11.06 -1.43 -20.93
C THR A 32 11.24 -0.69 -19.60
N VAL A 33 10.14 -0.38 -18.96
CA VAL A 33 10.08 0.19 -17.62
C VAL A 33 9.42 -0.85 -16.70
N PHE A 34 10.09 -1.20 -15.62
CA PHE A 34 9.56 -2.13 -14.63
C PHE A 34 9.30 -1.40 -13.32
N THR A 35 8.03 -1.36 -12.89
CA THR A 35 7.59 -0.66 -11.67
C THR A 35 7.39 -1.65 -10.54
N ILE A 36 8.07 -1.43 -9.42
CA ILE A 36 7.93 -2.19 -8.18
C ILE A 36 6.95 -1.44 -7.27
N HIS A 37 5.74 -1.99 -7.08
CA HIS A 37 4.77 -1.44 -6.13
C HIS A 37 4.97 -1.96 -4.72
N ASN A 38 5.37 -3.25 -4.58
CA ASN A 38 5.74 -3.82 -3.30
C ASN A 38 6.78 -4.93 -3.48
N ILE A 39 8.01 -4.69 -2.99
CA ILE A 39 9.15 -5.62 -3.11
C ILE A 39 8.95 -6.96 -2.38
N GLN A 40 7.99 -7.03 -1.46
CA GLN A 40 7.68 -8.27 -0.74
C GLN A 40 7.17 -9.38 -1.66
N TYR A 41 6.49 -9.01 -2.74
CA TYR A 41 5.87 -9.95 -3.69
C TYR A 41 6.74 -10.08 -4.94
N GLN A 42 7.54 -11.15 -5.03
CA GLN A 42 8.63 -11.27 -6.00
C GLN A 42 8.37 -12.28 -7.12
N GLY A 43 7.33 -13.11 -7.01
CA GLY A 43 7.11 -14.20 -7.98
C GLY A 43 8.24 -15.23 -7.90
N ARG A 44 8.35 -15.93 -6.76
CA ARG A 44 9.35 -16.99 -6.51
C ARG A 44 8.73 -18.36 -6.78
N TYR A 45 9.46 -19.18 -7.52
CA TYR A 45 9.02 -20.52 -7.92
C TYR A 45 10.21 -21.46 -7.98
N GLY A 46 9.94 -22.75 -7.88
CA GLY A 46 10.96 -23.78 -8.09
C GLY A 46 11.55 -23.73 -9.50
N ARG A 47 12.77 -24.25 -9.67
CA ARG A 47 13.54 -24.19 -10.92
C ARG A 47 12.84 -24.86 -12.10
N GLU A 48 12.00 -25.84 -11.85
CA GLU A 48 11.25 -26.62 -12.84
C GLU A 48 10.34 -25.76 -13.73
N ILE A 49 9.88 -24.58 -13.25
CA ILE A 49 9.04 -23.70 -14.07
C ILE A 49 9.75 -23.19 -15.32
N LEU A 50 11.07 -23.11 -15.34
CA LEU A 50 11.82 -22.53 -16.46
C LEU A 50 11.52 -23.27 -17.76
N GLU A 51 11.64 -24.58 -17.75
CA GLU A 51 11.42 -25.41 -18.93
C GLU A 51 9.95 -25.66 -19.19
N TYR A 52 9.21 -26.12 -18.17
CA TYR A 52 7.84 -26.63 -18.36
C TYR A 52 6.77 -25.53 -18.48
N VAL A 53 7.03 -24.35 -17.94
CA VAL A 53 6.05 -23.24 -17.93
C VAL A 53 6.54 -22.06 -18.75
N LEU A 54 7.80 -21.65 -18.56
CA LEU A 54 8.31 -20.43 -19.17
C LEU A 54 8.98 -20.65 -20.52
N GLY A 55 9.40 -21.86 -20.86
CA GLY A 55 10.16 -22.13 -22.09
C GLY A 55 11.50 -21.39 -22.14
N ILE A 56 12.13 -21.16 -20.97
CA ILE A 56 13.40 -20.45 -20.83
C ILE A 56 14.50 -21.47 -20.51
N ASP A 57 15.63 -21.36 -21.23
CA ASP A 57 16.77 -22.26 -21.03
C ASP A 57 17.34 -22.13 -19.61
N ASP A 58 17.67 -23.26 -19.02
CA ASP A 58 18.26 -23.39 -17.69
C ASP A 58 19.61 -22.65 -17.53
N ALA A 59 20.29 -22.32 -18.61
CA ALA A 59 21.48 -21.46 -18.56
C ALA A 59 21.21 -20.10 -17.91
N HIS A 60 19.98 -19.56 -18.02
CA HIS A 60 19.58 -18.32 -17.38
C HIS A 60 19.42 -18.44 -15.85
N PHE A 61 19.17 -19.64 -15.37
CA PHE A 61 19.25 -19.94 -13.93
C PHE A 61 20.71 -20.09 -13.48
N ARG A 62 21.48 -20.92 -14.18
CA ARG A 62 22.90 -21.16 -13.83
C ARG A 62 23.77 -19.92 -13.89
N SER A 63 23.45 -18.96 -14.78
CA SER A 63 24.14 -17.66 -14.83
C SER A 63 23.83 -16.74 -13.66
N GLY A 64 22.83 -17.08 -12.84
CA GLY A 64 22.33 -16.22 -11.77
C GLY A 64 21.35 -15.15 -12.22
N PHE A 65 21.03 -15.05 -13.50
CA PHE A 65 20.11 -14.04 -14.05
C PHE A 65 18.72 -14.10 -13.41
N MET A 66 18.16 -15.33 -13.29
CA MET A 66 16.84 -15.57 -12.69
C MET A 66 16.91 -16.26 -11.32
N ALA A 67 18.09 -16.78 -10.93
CA ALA A 67 18.25 -17.55 -9.71
C ALA A 67 18.39 -16.65 -8.48
N MET A 68 17.71 -17.04 -7.39
CA MET A 68 17.84 -16.41 -6.08
C MET A 68 17.52 -17.43 -4.98
N ASP A 69 18.47 -17.72 -4.11
CA ASP A 69 18.30 -18.66 -2.98
C ASP A 69 17.80 -20.06 -3.39
N GLY A 70 18.21 -20.54 -4.56
CA GLY A 70 17.79 -21.83 -5.10
C GLY A 70 16.48 -21.81 -5.92
N ASP A 71 15.76 -20.72 -5.88
CA ASP A 71 14.52 -20.53 -6.63
C ASP A 71 14.71 -19.64 -7.86
N VAL A 72 13.76 -19.70 -8.79
CA VAL A 72 13.55 -18.68 -9.82
C VAL A 72 12.86 -17.48 -9.16
N ASN A 73 13.41 -16.27 -9.37
CA ASN A 73 12.82 -15.02 -8.90
C ASN A 73 12.52 -14.12 -10.10
N LEU A 74 11.24 -13.96 -10.41
CA LEU A 74 10.79 -13.22 -11.59
C LEU A 74 11.07 -11.72 -11.45
N MET A 75 10.86 -11.14 -10.28
CA MET A 75 11.15 -9.71 -10.04
C MET A 75 12.64 -9.41 -10.21
N LYS A 76 13.53 -10.27 -9.70
CA LYS A 76 14.98 -10.14 -9.93
C LYS A 76 15.30 -10.07 -11.41
N ALA A 77 14.77 -11.03 -12.19
CA ALA A 77 15.01 -11.09 -13.62
C ALA A 77 14.52 -9.82 -14.33
N ALA A 78 13.33 -9.32 -13.98
CA ALA A 78 12.77 -8.09 -14.53
C ALA A 78 13.62 -6.86 -14.18
N ILE A 79 14.09 -6.73 -12.93
CA ILE A 79 14.98 -5.64 -12.51
C ILE A 79 16.24 -5.62 -13.39
N VAL A 80 16.84 -6.79 -13.63
CA VAL A 80 18.07 -6.88 -14.44
C VAL A 80 17.78 -6.59 -15.91
N ALA A 81 16.71 -7.16 -16.47
CA ALA A 81 16.38 -7.07 -17.90
C ALA A 81 15.85 -5.71 -18.35
N SER A 82 15.20 -4.95 -17.48
CA SER A 82 14.51 -3.71 -17.86
C SER A 82 15.47 -2.57 -18.15
N THR A 83 15.08 -1.68 -19.07
CA THR A 83 15.81 -0.45 -19.39
C THR A 83 15.82 0.51 -18.21
N ALA A 84 14.69 0.68 -17.53
CA ALA A 84 14.55 1.47 -16.32
C ALA A 84 13.72 0.70 -15.29
N VAL A 85 13.98 0.96 -14.02
CA VAL A 85 13.23 0.43 -12.88
C VAL A 85 12.65 1.59 -12.10
N THR A 86 11.39 1.53 -11.79
CA THR A 86 10.73 2.53 -10.95
C THR A 86 10.13 1.89 -9.70
N THR A 87 9.95 2.71 -8.67
CA THR A 87 9.13 2.36 -7.50
C THR A 87 8.33 3.57 -7.04
N VAL A 88 7.46 3.38 -6.09
CA VAL A 88 6.33 4.27 -5.83
C VAL A 88 6.60 5.37 -4.79
N SER A 89 7.85 5.59 -4.40
CA SER A 89 8.30 6.82 -3.73
C SER A 89 9.82 6.95 -3.75
N PRO A 90 10.38 8.18 -3.67
CA PRO A 90 11.82 8.39 -3.58
C PRO A 90 12.44 7.76 -2.32
N THR A 91 11.78 7.88 -1.18
CA THR A 91 12.23 7.25 0.08
C THR A 91 12.24 5.73 -0.05
N TYR A 92 11.17 5.16 -0.60
CA TYR A 92 11.10 3.70 -0.78
C TYR A 92 12.17 3.18 -1.74
N ALA A 93 12.52 3.94 -2.80
CA ALA A 93 13.63 3.60 -3.68
C ALA A 93 14.97 3.47 -2.93
N ASN A 94 15.19 4.29 -1.90
CA ASN A 94 16.36 4.17 -1.04
C ASN A 94 16.23 3.03 -0.03
N GLU A 95 15.07 2.88 0.60
CA GLU A 95 14.80 1.84 1.59
C GLU A 95 15.01 0.43 1.03
N ILE A 96 14.45 0.10 -0.15
CA ILE A 96 14.55 -1.23 -0.75
C ILE A 96 15.97 -1.63 -1.17
N GLN A 97 16.92 -0.71 -1.17
CA GLN A 97 18.34 -0.98 -1.36
C GLN A 97 19.05 -1.37 -0.06
N THR A 98 18.36 -1.36 1.08
CA THR A 98 18.88 -1.79 2.38
C THR A 98 18.48 -3.23 2.68
N GLU A 99 19.26 -3.92 3.50
CA GLU A 99 19.00 -5.31 3.89
C GLU A 99 17.63 -5.46 4.56
N TYR A 100 17.25 -4.51 5.43
CA TYR A 100 16.01 -4.57 6.20
C TYR A 100 14.75 -4.47 5.31
N TYR A 101 14.74 -3.58 4.30
CA TYR A 101 13.58 -3.35 3.45
C TYR A 101 13.64 -4.03 2.08
N GLY A 102 14.81 -4.53 1.67
CA GLY A 102 15.04 -5.07 0.33
C GLY A 102 14.53 -6.49 0.11
N TYR A 103 14.06 -7.17 1.16
CA TYR A 103 13.56 -8.55 1.07
C TYR A 103 14.51 -9.45 0.27
N ARG A 104 15.83 -9.31 0.55
CA ARG A 104 16.95 -10.01 -0.10
C ARG A 104 17.26 -9.57 -1.55
N LEU A 105 16.48 -8.66 -2.14
CA LEU A 105 16.78 -8.03 -3.44
C LEU A 105 17.64 -6.76 -3.31
N ASP A 106 18.01 -6.35 -2.11
CA ASP A 106 18.81 -5.15 -1.84
C ASP A 106 20.11 -5.08 -2.64
N SER A 107 20.87 -6.17 -2.72
CA SER A 107 22.09 -6.23 -3.51
C SER A 107 21.82 -6.09 -5.01
N VAL A 108 20.77 -6.72 -5.51
CA VAL A 108 20.36 -6.61 -6.92
C VAL A 108 19.95 -5.16 -7.25
N LEU A 109 19.21 -4.52 -6.35
CA LEU A 109 18.78 -3.12 -6.51
C LEU A 109 19.96 -2.16 -6.43
N ARG A 110 20.92 -2.35 -5.51
CA ARG A 110 22.15 -1.54 -5.47
C ARG A 110 22.97 -1.64 -6.76
N MET A 111 23.12 -2.86 -7.30
CA MET A 111 23.82 -3.08 -8.57
C MET A 111 23.10 -2.42 -9.76
N ASN A 112 21.81 -2.21 -9.68
CA ASN A 112 20.97 -1.58 -10.70
C ASN A 112 20.49 -0.17 -10.30
N SER A 113 21.12 0.46 -9.30
CA SER A 113 20.70 1.75 -8.74
C SER A 113 20.72 2.90 -9.76
N TYR A 114 21.61 2.81 -10.75
CA TYR A 114 21.74 3.81 -11.83
C TYR A 114 20.46 3.94 -12.70
N LYS A 115 19.58 2.96 -12.68
CA LYS A 115 18.31 2.95 -13.42
C LYS A 115 17.07 2.85 -12.52
N LEU A 116 17.26 2.93 -11.18
CA LEU A 116 16.19 2.89 -10.20
C LEU A 116 15.72 4.30 -9.85
N HIS A 117 14.42 4.56 -10.01
CA HIS A 117 13.80 5.86 -9.73
C HIS A 117 12.57 5.71 -8.85
N GLY A 118 12.44 6.56 -7.84
CA GLY A 118 11.24 6.65 -7.00
C GLY A 118 10.29 7.74 -7.52
N ILE A 119 9.04 7.37 -7.80
CA ILE A 119 8.00 8.29 -8.30
C ILE A 119 6.75 8.09 -7.45
N LEU A 120 6.31 9.13 -6.75
CA LEU A 120 5.09 9.05 -5.93
C LEU A 120 3.85 8.80 -6.81
N ASN A 121 2.99 7.89 -6.35
CA ASN A 121 1.66 7.75 -6.93
C ASN A 121 0.78 8.97 -6.60
N GLY A 122 -0.16 9.26 -7.48
CA GLY A 122 -1.25 10.18 -7.20
C GLY A 122 -2.51 9.46 -6.72
N ILE A 123 -3.53 10.24 -6.38
CA ILE A 123 -4.89 9.76 -6.16
C ILE A 123 -5.81 10.30 -7.25
N ASN A 124 -6.89 9.57 -7.53
CA ASN A 124 -7.94 10.08 -8.42
C ASN A 124 -8.72 11.19 -7.72
N MET A 125 -8.46 12.44 -8.11
CA MET A 125 -9.03 13.63 -7.48
C MET A 125 -10.53 13.79 -7.73
N ASP A 126 -11.09 13.17 -8.78
CA ASP A 126 -12.52 13.18 -9.06
C ASP A 126 -13.24 12.12 -8.22
N ALA A 127 -12.64 10.94 -8.08
CA ALA A 127 -13.20 9.85 -7.27
C ALA A 127 -13.13 10.12 -5.76
N PHE A 128 -12.10 10.86 -5.32
CA PHE A 128 -11.89 11.24 -3.91
C PHE A 128 -12.03 12.76 -3.75
N ASN A 129 -13.25 13.26 -3.89
CA ASN A 129 -13.55 14.68 -3.78
C ASN A 129 -14.71 14.94 -2.80
N PRO A 130 -14.44 15.51 -1.60
CA PRO A 130 -15.49 15.75 -0.62
C PRO A 130 -16.59 16.73 -1.10
N GLU A 131 -16.33 17.53 -2.15
CA GLU A 131 -17.34 18.45 -2.71
C GLU A 131 -18.37 17.71 -3.56
N THR A 132 -18.05 16.53 -4.12
CA THR A 132 -18.90 15.80 -5.07
C THR A 132 -19.13 14.34 -4.71
N ASP A 133 -18.49 13.82 -3.67
CA ASP A 133 -18.62 12.42 -3.26
C ASP A 133 -20.05 12.13 -2.76
N SER A 134 -20.77 11.29 -3.49
CA SER A 134 -22.14 10.86 -3.13
C SER A 134 -22.22 9.85 -1.99
N LYS A 135 -21.08 9.32 -1.53
CA LYS A 135 -21.02 8.29 -0.47
C LYS A 135 -20.98 8.89 0.93
N ILE A 136 -20.59 10.15 1.06
CA ILE A 136 -20.53 10.86 2.34
C ILE A 136 -21.87 11.48 2.70
N PHE A 137 -22.08 11.83 3.96
CA PHE A 137 -23.37 12.33 4.45
C PHE A 137 -23.66 13.77 4.00
N LYS A 138 -22.61 14.59 3.95
CA LYS A 138 -22.70 16.00 3.55
C LYS A 138 -21.46 16.38 2.76
N ASN A 139 -21.66 16.92 1.56
CA ASN A 139 -20.55 17.45 0.76
C ASN A 139 -20.01 18.73 1.39
N TYR A 140 -18.69 18.90 1.35
CA TYR A 140 -17.97 20.04 1.89
C TYR A 140 -16.69 20.34 1.11
N GLY A 141 -16.18 21.54 1.27
CA GLY A 141 -14.96 21.98 0.60
C GLY A 141 -14.35 23.18 1.31
N PRO A 142 -13.36 23.85 0.70
CA PRO A 142 -12.69 25.01 1.29
C PRO A 142 -13.62 26.15 1.66
N ASN A 143 -14.77 26.29 0.98
CA ASN A 143 -15.74 27.36 1.21
C ASN A 143 -16.73 27.05 2.35
N ASN A 144 -16.90 25.78 2.71
CA ASN A 144 -17.81 25.31 3.76
C ASN A 144 -17.18 24.17 4.59
N PRO A 145 -15.98 24.33 5.16
CA PRO A 145 -15.28 23.27 5.87
C PRO A 145 -16.01 22.79 7.13
N GLN A 146 -16.88 23.62 7.72
CA GLN A 146 -17.71 23.28 8.87
C GLN A 146 -18.68 22.12 8.59
N ASP A 147 -19.06 21.88 7.32
CA ASP A 147 -19.95 20.77 6.94
C ASP A 147 -19.26 19.39 7.13
N LYS A 148 -17.93 19.34 7.32
CA LYS A 148 -17.22 18.14 7.76
C LYS A 148 -17.74 17.64 9.12
N LEU A 149 -18.17 18.53 10.02
CA LEU A 149 -18.74 18.16 11.33
C LEU A 149 -20.05 17.36 11.19
N VAL A 150 -20.83 17.59 10.15
CA VAL A 150 -22.02 16.78 9.86
C VAL A 150 -21.60 15.33 9.56
N ASN A 151 -20.56 15.14 8.76
CA ASN A 151 -20.03 13.80 8.47
C ASN A 151 -19.54 13.09 9.73
N LYS A 152 -18.89 13.81 10.65
CA LYS A 152 -18.43 13.27 11.93
C LYS A 152 -19.59 12.79 12.78
N THR A 153 -20.60 13.64 12.96
CA THR A 153 -21.77 13.32 13.78
C THR A 153 -22.54 12.12 13.21
N GLU A 154 -22.76 12.09 11.89
CA GLU A 154 -23.46 10.98 11.25
C GLU A 154 -22.62 9.69 11.22
N LEU A 155 -21.28 9.78 11.13
CA LEU A 155 -20.39 8.64 11.25
C LEU A 155 -20.46 8.01 12.65
N LEU A 156 -20.43 8.82 13.70
CA LEU A 156 -20.58 8.35 15.08
C LEU A 156 -21.91 7.60 15.26
N LYS A 157 -23.03 8.17 14.80
CA LYS A 157 -24.35 7.52 14.83
C LYS A 157 -24.35 6.21 14.04
N LEU A 158 -23.81 6.19 12.83
CA LEU A 158 -23.72 4.98 12.00
C LEU A 158 -22.95 3.86 12.71
N CYS A 159 -21.89 4.24 13.44
CA CYS A 159 -21.04 3.32 14.19
C CYS A 159 -21.58 2.94 15.57
N GLY A 160 -22.71 3.52 16.00
CA GLY A 160 -23.30 3.29 17.32
C GLY A 160 -22.45 3.84 18.47
N LEU A 161 -21.71 4.92 18.22
CA LEU A 161 -20.84 5.57 19.20
C LEU A 161 -21.45 6.90 19.66
N GLU A 162 -21.41 7.17 20.95
CA GLU A 162 -21.80 8.47 21.51
C GLU A 162 -20.65 9.47 21.36
N GLY A 163 -21.00 10.72 21.06
CA GLY A 163 -20.05 11.82 20.93
C GLY A 163 -20.67 13.02 20.23
N ASP A 164 -19.96 14.13 20.28
CA ASP A 164 -20.33 15.40 19.66
C ASP A 164 -19.25 15.92 18.69
N ALA A 165 -19.38 17.15 18.24
CA ALA A 165 -18.43 17.80 17.35
C ALA A 165 -17.02 17.92 17.95
N ASN A 166 -16.87 17.94 19.27
CA ASN A 166 -15.60 18.09 19.99
C ASN A 166 -14.94 16.74 20.32
N THR A 167 -15.71 15.64 20.28
CA THR A 167 -15.17 14.30 20.57
C THR A 167 -14.19 13.89 19.47
N PRO A 168 -12.90 13.65 19.76
CA PRO A 168 -11.93 13.25 18.75
C PRO A 168 -12.24 11.87 18.19
N VAL A 169 -12.17 11.74 16.85
CA VAL A 169 -12.41 10.48 16.14
C VAL A 169 -11.15 10.06 15.40
N ILE A 170 -10.65 8.86 15.70
CA ILE A 170 -9.53 8.22 15.02
C ILE A 170 -10.08 7.16 14.08
N GLY A 171 -9.75 7.26 12.77
CA GLY A 171 -10.10 6.28 11.76
C GLY A 171 -8.93 5.36 11.41
N ILE A 172 -9.20 4.08 11.21
CA ILE A 172 -8.28 3.10 10.60
C ILE A 172 -9.01 2.42 9.44
N VAL A 173 -8.46 2.53 8.23
CA VAL A 173 -8.98 1.83 7.04
C VAL A 173 -7.79 1.12 6.39
N THR A 174 -7.70 -0.20 6.56
CA THR A 174 -6.55 -0.94 6.04
C THR A 174 -6.80 -2.44 5.92
N ARG A 175 -5.93 -3.14 5.18
CA ARG A 175 -5.83 -4.60 5.29
C ARG A 175 -5.19 -4.96 6.63
N PHE A 176 -5.70 -5.97 7.31
CA PHE A 176 -5.15 -6.43 8.58
C PHE A 176 -3.99 -7.41 8.36
N VAL A 177 -2.81 -6.86 8.12
CA VAL A 177 -1.56 -7.61 7.93
C VAL A 177 -0.43 -6.96 8.71
N ASP A 178 0.61 -7.72 9.02
CA ASP A 178 1.78 -7.26 9.80
C ASP A 178 2.42 -5.99 9.26
N GLN A 179 2.46 -5.83 7.94
CA GLN A 179 2.98 -4.63 7.27
C GLN A 179 2.36 -3.35 7.81
N LYS A 180 1.09 -3.38 8.21
CA LYS A 180 0.32 -2.18 8.62
C LYS A 180 0.56 -1.75 10.06
N GLY A 181 1.45 -2.44 10.81
CA GLY A 181 1.85 -2.05 12.15
C GLY A 181 0.73 -2.15 13.20
N LEU A 182 -0.22 -3.06 12.99
CA LEU A 182 -1.35 -3.24 13.90
C LEU A 182 -0.94 -3.81 15.26
N ASP A 183 0.21 -4.46 15.35
CA ASP A 183 0.86 -4.85 16.60
C ASP A 183 1.24 -3.63 17.47
N LEU A 184 1.64 -2.50 16.87
CA LEU A 184 1.86 -1.25 17.58
C LEU A 184 0.54 -0.67 18.10
N VAL A 185 -0.53 -0.74 17.30
CA VAL A 185 -1.87 -0.33 17.74
C VAL A 185 -2.33 -1.18 18.92
N GLU A 186 -2.16 -2.53 18.85
CA GLU A 186 -2.50 -3.46 19.93
C GLU A 186 -1.81 -3.06 21.24
N ALA A 187 -0.52 -2.74 21.18
CA ALA A 187 0.29 -2.41 22.34
C ALA A 187 -0.13 -1.13 23.07
N VAL A 188 -0.62 -0.13 22.32
CA VAL A 188 -0.95 1.20 22.90
C VAL A 188 -2.46 1.47 22.94
N LEU A 189 -3.29 0.52 22.52
CA LEU A 189 -4.74 0.71 22.44
C LEU A 189 -5.39 1.09 23.78
N PRO A 190 -5.02 0.47 24.93
CA PRO A 190 -5.56 0.89 26.23
C PRO A 190 -5.22 2.34 26.57
N ASP A 191 -4.02 2.80 26.23
CA ASP A 191 -3.57 4.16 26.52
C ASP A 191 -4.31 5.19 25.64
N ILE A 192 -4.49 4.89 24.35
CA ILE A 192 -5.29 5.73 23.45
C ILE A 192 -6.73 5.86 23.96
N LEU A 193 -7.32 4.75 24.40
CA LEU A 193 -8.72 4.71 24.86
C LEU A 193 -8.88 5.17 26.30
N ALA A 194 -7.81 5.48 27.05
CA ALA A 194 -7.89 6.15 28.35
C ALA A 194 -8.46 7.57 28.19
N ASP A 195 -8.14 8.24 27.10
CA ASP A 195 -8.70 9.55 26.76
C ASP A 195 -10.14 9.43 26.20
N ASP A 196 -10.85 10.58 26.14
CA ASP A 196 -12.21 10.63 25.56
C ASP A 196 -12.17 10.70 24.04
N VAL A 197 -11.69 9.63 23.39
CA VAL A 197 -11.60 9.48 21.94
C VAL A 197 -12.51 8.35 21.44
N ARG A 198 -12.84 8.37 20.15
CA ARG A 198 -13.53 7.27 19.45
C ARG A 198 -12.62 6.68 18.40
N LEU A 199 -12.57 5.36 18.35
CA LEU A 199 -11.80 4.61 17.37
C LEU A 199 -12.76 3.87 16.42
N ILE A 200 -12.66 4.17 15.14
CA ILE A 200 -13.47 3.52 14.09
C ILE A 200 -12.53 2.77 13.15
N VAL A 201 -12.70 1.46 13.08
CA VAL A 201 -11.84 0.55 12.33
C VAL A 201 -12.62 -0.13 11.21
N LEU A 202 -12.05 -0.11 10.01
CA LEU A 202 -12.57 -0.84 8.85
C LEU A 202 -11.44 -1.63 8.18
N GLY A 203 -11.64 -2.90 8.00
CA GLY A 203 -10.69 -3.77 7.30
C GLY A 203 -10.94 -5.24 7.53
N THR A 204 -10.11 -6.06 6.91
CA THR A 204 -10.10 -7.52 7.05
C THR A 204 -8.71 -8.04 6.69
N GLY A 205 -8.36 -9.25 7.14
CA GLY A 205 -7.07 -9.88 6.84
C GLY A 205 -6.72 -11.01 7.78
N ASP A 206 -5.61 -10.88 8.48
CA ASP A 206 -5.12 -11.92 9.40
C ASP A 206 -6.06 -12.04 10.61
N TYR A 207 -6.46 -13.27 10.90
CA TYR A 207 -7.39 -13.62 11.97
C TYR A 207 -7.02 -13.00 13.32
N ARG A 208 -5.72 -12.97 13.66
CA ARG A 208 -5.21 -12.34 14.87
C ARG A 208 -5.69 -10.90 15.03
N TYR A 209 -5.54 -10.09 13.98
CA TYR A 209 -5.91 -8.67 14.03
C TYR A 209 -7.42 -8.46 13.96
N GLU A 210 -8.13 -9.32 13.25
CA GLU A 210 -9.61 -9.31 13.28
C GLU A 210 -10.12 -9.54 14.71
N GLN A 211 -9.60 -10.57 15.39
CA GLN A 211 -9.98 -10.87 16.78
C GLN A 211 -9.58 -9.77 17.75
N MET A 212 -8.42 -9.15 17.57
CA MET A 212 -7.97 -7.99 18.35
C MET A 212 -9.01 -6.86 18.32
N PHE A 213 -9.49 -6.47 17.13
CA PHE A 213 -10.47 -5.39 17.02
C PHE A 213 -11.88 -5.79 17.47
N ILE A 214 -12.29 -7.04 17.26
CA ILE A 214 -13.55 -7.58 17.81
C ILE A 214 -13.53 -7.52 19.34
N GLU A 215 -12.43 -7.94 19.95
CA GLU A 215 -12.27 -7.89 21.41
C GLU A 215 -12.18 -6.45 21.92
N ALA A 216 -11.49 -5.55 21.20
CA ALA A 216 -11.45 -4.13 21.53
C ALA A 216 -12.87 -3.51 21.55
N LYS A 217 -13.68 -3.80 20.53
CA LYS A 217 -15.10 -3.37 20.50
C LYS A 217 -15.90 -3.94 21.66
N ARG A 218 -15.68 -5.20 22.03
CA ARG A 218 -16.35 -5.84 23.18
C ARG A 218 -15.96 -5.18 24.51
N ARG A 219 -14.67 -4.84 24.66
CA ARG A 219 -14.13 -4.26 25.91
C ARG A 219 -14.48 -2.78 26.08
N TRP A 220 -14.55 -2.02 24.97
CA TRP A 220 -14.85 -0.59 24.97
C TRP A 220 -15.99 -0.27 23.97
N PRO A 221 -17.22 -0.77 24.22
CA PRO A 221 -18.33 -0.67 23.28
C PRO A 221 -18.74 0.78 22.95
N ASP A 222 -18.54 1.70 23.90
CA ASP A 222 -18.87 3.12 23.75
C ASP A 222 -17.75 3.93 23.05
N LYS A 223 -16.57 3.33 22.85
CA LYS A 223 -15.41 4.00 22.29
C LYS A 223 -14.89 3.40 20.98
N VAL A 224 -15.16 2.12 20.74
CA VAL A 224 -14.62 1.39 19.59
C VAL A 224 -15.73 0.84 18.71
N SER A 225 -15.67 1.17 17.42
CA SER A 225 -16.43 0.49 16.38
C SER A 225 -15.46 -0.24 15.43
N ALA A 226 -15.68 -1.54 15.25
CA ALA A 226 -14.89 -2.36 14.34
C ALA A 226 -15.81 -3.03 13.32
N SER A 227 -15.52 -2.77 12.04
CA SER A 227 -16.18 -3.37 10.88
C SER A 227 -15.19 -4.27 10.16
N ILE A 228 -15.34 -5.61 10.37
CA ILE A 228 -14.46 -6.62 9.78
C ILE A 228 -14.99 -6.97 8.40
N MET A 229 -14.71 -6.09 7.43
CA MET A 229 -15.18 -6.23 6.06
C MET A 229 -14.42 -5.29 5.11
N PHE A 230 -14.63 -5.48 3.82
CA PHE A 230 -14.30 -4.49 2.80
C PHE A 230 -15.55 -3.64 2.48
N SER A 231 -15.43 -2.32 2.59
CA SER A 231 -16.49 -1.39 2.21
C SER A 231 -15.91 -0.05 1.77
N GLY A 232 -16.00 0.24 0.47
CA GLY A 232 -15.56 1.52 -0.08
C GLY A 232 -16.39 2.71 0.42
N ASP A 233 -17.69 2.53 0.59
CA ASP A 233 -18.58 3.59 1.06
C ASP A 233 -18.32 3.95 2.53
N LEU A 234 -18.12 2.94 3.39
CA LEU A 234 -17.73 3.18 4.78
C LEU A 234 -16.34 3.81 4.88
N ALA A 235 -15.39 3.40 4.01
CA ALA A 235 -14.07 4.02 3.96
C ALA A 235 -14.16 5.52 3.67
N ASN A 236 -14.94 5.94 2.67
CA ASN A 236 -15.12 7.36 2.34
C ASN A 236 -15.78 8.12 3.50
N ARG A 237 -16.77 7.52 4.18
CA ARG A 237 -17.39 8.11 5.38
C ARG A 237 -16.41 8.25 6.54
N ILE A 238 -15.49 7.30 6.73
CA ILE A 238 -14.42 7.41 7.74
C ILE A 238 -13.46 8.53 7.38
N TYR A 239 -12.99 8.62 6.12
CA TYR A 239 -12.15 9.74 5.67
C TYR A 239 -12.84 11.10 5.86
N ALA A 240 -14.15 11.17 5.58
CA ALA A 240 -14.89 12.41 5.71
C ALA A 240 -15.24 12.78 7.16
N GLY A 241 -15.46 11.80 8.04
CA GLY A 241 -15.97 12.04 9.40
C GLY A 241 -14.91 11.96 10.51
N ALA A 242 -13.77 11.32 10.30
CA ALA A 242 -12.70 11.26 11.29
C ALA A 242 -11.93 12.59 11.38
N ASP A 243 -11.34 12.86 12.54
CA ASP A 243 -10.38 13.96 12.75
C ASP A 243 -8.97 13.51 12.39
N MET A 244 -8.63 12.29 12.77
CA MET A 244 -7.31 11.68 12.59
C MET A 244 -7.42 10.35 11.88
N PHE A 245 -6.43 10.05 11.06
CA PHE A 245 -6.31 8.77 10.34
C PHE A 245 -5.03 8.06 10.75
N LEU A 246 -5.14 6.94 11.47
CA LEU A 246 -3.99 6.23 12.03
C LEU A 246 -3.46 5.17 11.04
N MET A 247 -2.19 5.31 10.66
CA MET A 247 -1.51 4.44 9.68
C MET A 247 -0.06 4.18 10.10
N PRO A 248 0.19 3.36 11.15
CA PRO A 248 1.53 3.15 11.72
C PRO A 248 2.33 2.08 10.98
N SER A 249 2.24 2.02 9.66
CA SER A 249 2.83 0.98 8.83
C SER A 249 4.32 0.76 9.12
N LYS A 250 4.76 -0.49 9.22
CA LYS A 250 6.19 -0.86 9.38
C LYS A 250 7.01 -0.42 8.18
N PHE A 251 6.42 -0.59 7.00
CA PHE A 251 6.88 -0.01 5.75
C PHE A 251 5.65 0.29 4.86
N GLU A 252 5.74 1.35 4.08
CA GLU A 252 4.66 1.76 3.18
C GLU A 252 5.27 2.27 1.87
N PRO A 253 5.25 1.49 0.80
CA PRO A 253 5.90 1.88 -0.45
C PRO A 253 5.51 3.27 -0.95
N CYS A 254 4.22 3.56 -0.98
CA CYS A 254 3.67 4.87 -1.29
C CYS A 254 2.65 5.30 -0.22
N GLY A 255 1.64 4.45 0.02
CA GLY A 255 0.44 4.80 0.75
C GLY A 255 -0.49 5.69 -0.09
N LEU A 256 -1.74 5.27 -0.23
CA LEU A 256 -2.79 6.09 -0.84
C LEU A 256 -3.75 6.61 0.23
N ALA A 257 -3.98 5.82 1.28
CA ALA A 257 -4.96 6.12 2.31
C ALA A 257 -4.69 7.44 3.04
N GLN A 258 -3.42 7.77 3.34
CA GLN A 258 -3.06 9.05 3.95
C GLN A 258 -3.31 10.24 3.01
N MET A 259 -3.06 10.07 1.70
CA MET A 259 -3.35 11.13 0.72
C MET A 259 -4.85 11.35 0.58
N ILE A 260 -5.64 10.27 0.59
CA ILE A 260 -7.10 10.34 0.60
C ILE A 260 -7.57 11.01 1.88
N ALA A 261 -7.08 10.61 3.06
CA ALA A 261 -7.41 11.23 4.34
C ALA A 261 -7.17 12.75 4.31
N LEU A 262 -5.99 13.19 3.84
CA LEU A 262 -5.65 14.60 3.66
C LEU A 262 -6.61 15.32 2.71
N ARG A 263 -7.00 14.66 1.60
CA ARG A 263 -7.96 15.21 0.65
C ARG A 263 -9.34 15.49 1.29
N TYR A 264 -9.73 14.65 2.27
CA TYR A 264 -10.95 14.82 3.07
C TYR A 264 -10.73 15.67 4.33
N GLY A 265 -9.59 16.32 4.50
CA GLY A 265 -9.28 17.16 5.67
C GLY A 265 -9.13 16.37 6.97
N THR A 266 -8.75 15.11 6.90
CA THR A 266 -8.46 14.23 8.03
C THR A 266 -6.97 14.10 8.20
N ILE A 267 -6.45 14.34 9.40
CA ILE A 267 -5.00 14.45 9.66
C ILE A 267 -4.40 13.05 9.80
N PRO A 268 -3.46 12.62 8.93
CA PRO A 268 -2.80 11.34 9.09
C PRO A 268 -1.82 11.33 10.25
N ILE A 269 -1.87 10.27 11.05
CA ILE A 269 -0.86 9.92 12.04
C ILE A 269 -0.11 8.72 11.47
N VAL A 270 1.14 8.92 11.07
CA VAL A 270 1.91 7.96 10.31
C VAL A 270 3.29 7.71 10.93
N ARG A 271 3.90 6.57 10.57
CA ARG A 271 5.32 6.35 10.77
C ARG A 271 6.10 6.90 9.58
N GLU A 272 7.24 7.52 9.83
CA GLU A 272 8.11 8.08 8.78
C GLU A 272 8.83 6.96 8.01
N THR A 273 8.21 6.45 6.94
CA THR A 273 8.74 5.39 6.07
C THR A 273 8.15 5.50 4.67
N GLY A 274 8.90 5.15 3.64
CA GLY A 274 8.44 5.10 2.25
C GLY A 274 7.74 6.37 1.78
N GLY A 275 6.54 6.23 1.24
CA GLY A 275 5.71 7.34 0.77
C GLY A 275 4.97 8.11 1.88
N LEU A 276 5.19 7.75 3.14
CA LEU A 276 4.64 8.47 4.30
C LEU A 276 5.57 9.58 4.81
N ARG A 277 6.77 9.66 4.26
CA ARG A 277 7.78 10.69 4.58
C ARG A 277 7.56 11.98 3.81
#